data_842a52d445aa542f1ecd77c6ff13387c
#
_entry.id   842a52d445aa542f1ecd77c6ff13387c
#
_cell.length_a   1.000
_cell.length_b   1.000
_cell.length_c   1.000
_cell.angle_alpha   90.00
_cell.angle_beta   90.00
_cell.angle_gamma   90.00
#
_symmetry.space_group_name_H-M   'P 1'
#
loop_
_entity.id
_entity.type
_entity.pdbx_description
1 polymer ?
#
loop_
_entity_poly.entity_id
_entity_poly.type
_entity_poly.pdbx_seq_one_letter_code
_entity_poly.pdbx_strand_id
1 'polypeptide(L)'
;MKILIKNCNLISMDSNREQIEYNIDVLLNDNKIAEIGYSLLIGDDYKIINASGQYLLPGFINTHAHIGMSIFRESVDGYTTQDWLTEKIWPIEDKLTPDDIYKSSLLSCIEMIKTGTTTVNDQYFFPDNIAQAVINSGIRCELTRTIMDASGSLDERLKELENFIIKYNNKY
;
A
#
# COMPACT_ATOMS: atom_id res chain seq x y z
N MET A 1 16.08 -13.73 -0.08
CA MET A 1 16.11 -13.99 -1.55
C MET A 1 17.03 -12.98 -2.20
N LYS A 2 17.93 -13.43 -3.08
CA LYS A 2 18.91 -12.55 -3.75
C LYS A 2 18.52 -12.35 -5.21
N ILE A 3 18.42 -11.10 -5.66
CA ILE A 3 18.02 -10.75 -7.03
C ILE A 3 19.00 -9.72 -7.59
N LEU A 4 19.48 -9.94 -8.82
CA LEU A 4 20.15 -8.93 -9.61
C LEU A 4 19.21 -8.44 -10.72
N ILE A 5 18.85 -7.15 -10.68
CA ILE A 5 18.19 -6.46 -11.79
C ILE A 5 19.29 -5.87 -12.65
N LYS A 6 19.44 -6.37 -13.87
CA LYS A 6 20.58 -6.09 -14.76
C LYS A 6 20.22 -5.16 -15.90
N ASN A 7 21.09 -4.21 -16.19
CA ASN A 7 21.01 -3.29 -17.34
C ASN A 7 19.73 -2.41 -17.34
N CYS A 8 19.19 -2.02 -16.19
CA CYS A 8 18.02 -1.13 -16.13
C CYS A 8 18.40 0.35 -16.33
N ASN A 9 17.41 1.17 -16.68
CA ASN A 9 17.51 2.62 -16.58
C ASN A 9 16.94 3.02 -15.20
N LEU A 10 17.81 3.45 -14.27
CA LEU A 10 17.44 3.72 -12.90
C LEU A 10 17.01 5.17 -12.70
N ILE A 11 15.85 5.37 -12.11
CA ILE A 11 15.36 6.64 -11.54
C ILE A 11 15.29 6.44 -10.01
N SER A 12 16.40 6.69 -9.33
CA SER A 12 16.51 6.36 -7.90
C SER A 12 15.73 7.27 -6.98
N MET A 13 15.41 8.50 -7.42
CA MET A 13 14.87 9.60 -6.60
C MET A 13 15.81 10.03 -5.46
N ASP A 14 17.07 9.64 -5.50
CA ASP A 14 18.13 10.07 -4.58
C ASP A 14 18.81 11.33 -5.12
N SER A 15 18.81 12.41 -4.35
CA SER A 15 19.44 13.69 -4.72
C SER A 15 20.97 13.64 -4.90
N ASN A 16 21.62 12.58 -4.41
CA ASN A 16 23.05 12.37 -4.59
C ASN A 16 23.40 11.57 -5.84
N ARG A 17 22.42 11.19 -6.64
CA ARG A 17 22.60 10.43 -7.89
C ARG A 17 22.11 11.23 -9.09
N GLU A 18 22.51 10.83 -10.29
CA GLU A 18 21.98 11.38 -11.52
C GLU A 18 20.47 11.14 -11.61
N GLN A 19 19.75 12.05 -12.27
CA GLN A 19 18.30 11.94 -12.43
C GLN A 19 17.88 10.63 -13.10
N ILE A 20 18.65 10.20 -14.11
CA ILE A 20 18.48 8.91 -14.78
C ILE A 20 19.87 8.32 -15.02
N GLU A 21 20.10 7.12 -14.53
CA GLU A 21 21.33 6.35 -14.80
C GLU A 21 20.99 5.20 -15.74
N TYR A 22 21.64 5.15 -16.89
CA TYR A 22 21.35 4.17 -17.93
C TYR A 22 22.20 2.92 -17.82
N ASN A 23 21.61 1.76 -18.14
CA ASN A 23 22.27 0.44 -18.16
C ASN A 23 22.99 0.09 -16.86
N ILE A 24 22.40 0.41 -15.73
CA ILE A 24 22.94 0.14 -14.39
C ILE A 24 22.34 -1.14 -13.82
N ASP A 25 23.07 -1.79 -12.93
CA ASP A 25 22.64 -2.98 -12.21
C ASP A 25 22.20 -2.60 -10.78
N VAL A 26 21.15 -3.26 -10.30
CA VAL A 26 20.66 -3.12 -8.92
C VAL A 26 20.60 -4.48 -8.24
N LEU A 27 21.35 -4.63 -7.16
CA LEU A 27 21.43 -5.85 -6.37
C LEU A 27 20.49 -5.77 -5.18
N LEU A 28 19.61 -6.74 -5.06
CA LEU A 28 18.69 -6.89 -3.94
C LEU A 28 19.13 -8.07 -3.06
N ASN A 29 19.15 -7.86 -1.76
CA ASN A 29 19.31 -8.92 -0.78
C ASN A 29 18.13 -8.86 0.21
N ASP A 30 17.28 -9.87 0.14
CA ASP A 30 15.99 -9.94 0.84
C ASP A 30 15.12 -8.69 0.57
N ASN A 31 14.90 -7.84 1.54
CA ASN A 31 14.06 -6.65 1.45
C ASN A 31 14.85 -5.33 1.31
N LYS A 32 16.13 -5.41 0.95
CA LYS A 32 17.00 -4.23 0.85
C LYS A 32 17.72 -4.17 -0.49
N ILE A 33 17.95 -2.95 -0.96
CA ILE A 33 18.90 -2.67 -2.02
C ILE A 33 20.30 -2.80 -1.39
N ALA A 34 21.06 -3.77 -1.86
CA ALA A 34 22.39 -4.05 -1.32
C ALA A 34 23.49 -3.25 -2.05
N GLU A 35 23.34 -3.07 -3.37
CA GLU A 35 24.31 -2.36 -4.19
C GLU A 35 23.65 -1.82 -5.46
N ILE A 36 24.14 -0.69 -5.95
CA ILE A 36 23.78 -0.10 -7.23
C ILE A 36 25.08 0.26 -7.95
N GLY A 37 25.31 -0.30 -9.13
CA GLY A 37 26.56 -0.09 -9.86
C GLY A 37 26.53 -0.65 -11.27
N TYR A 38 27.63 -0.51 -12.01
CA TYR A 38 27.76 -1.04 -13.35
C TYR A 38 28.46 -2.39 -13.34
N SER A 39 27.95 -3.34 -14.13
CA SER A 39 28.58 -4.66 -14.30
C SER A 39 28.87 -5.39 -12.98
N LEU A 40 27.88 -5.39 -12.08
CA LEU A 40 28.03 -6.05 -10.78
C LEU A 40 28.35 -7.53 -10.94
N LEU A 41 29.36 -7.99 -10.23
CA LEU A 41 29.76 -9.40 -10.18
C LEU A 41 29.02 -10.08 -9.03
N ILE A 42 28.33 -11.16 -9.33
CA ILE A 42 27.57 -11.94 -8.36
C ILE A 42 27.98 -13.42 -8.38
N GLY A 43 27.74 -14.11 -7.26
CA GLY A 43 27.85 -15.58 -7.23
C GLY A 43 26.66 -16.27 -7.89
N ASP A 44 26.65 -17.59 -7.89
CA ASP A 44 25.67 -18.42 -8.60
C ASP A 44 24.27 -18.49 -7.95
N ASP A 45 24.10 -17.92 -6.76
CA ASP A 45 22.89 -18.01 -5.92
C ASP A 45 21.90 -16.85 -6.13
N TYR A 46 22.06 -16.04 -7.19
CA TYR A 46 21.21 -14.91 -7.51
C TYR A 46 20.21 -15.21 -8.64
N LYS A 47 18.96 -14.79 -8.45
CA LYS A 47 18.01 -14.70 -9.56
C LYS A 47 18.32 -13.45 -10.39
N ILE A 48 18.58 -13.63 -11.69
CA ILE A 48 18.87 -12.53 -12.61
C ILE A 48 17.57 -12.11 -13.33
N ILE A 49 17.29 -10.80 -13.33
CA ILE A 49 16.23 -10.17 -14.12
C ILE A 49 16.93 -9.24 -15.12
N ASN A 50 16.88 -9.57 -16.41
CA ASN A 50 17.36 -8.65 -17.44
C ASN A 50 16.31 -7.57 -17.70
N ALA A 51 16.66 -6.32 -17.37
CA ALA A 51 15.80 -5.14 -17.48
C ALA A 51 16.29 -4.17 -18.56
N SER A 52 17.01 -4.67 -19.59
CA SER A 52 17.50 -3.83 -20.70
C SER A 52 16.37 -3.05 -21.36
N GLY A 53 16.52 -1.73 -21.44
CA GLY A 53 15.52 -0.81 -21.99
C GLY A 53 14.33 -0.53 -21.07
N GLN A 54 14.27 -1.13 -19.88
CA GLN A 54 13.23 -0.89 -18.88
C GLN A 54 13.70 0.14 -17.85
N TYR A 55 12.73 0.84 -17.25
CA TYR A 55 12.99 1.76 -16.15
C TYR A 55 12.72 1.10 -14.81
N LEU A 56 13.65 1.27 -13.89
CA LEU A 56 13.51 0.89 -12.47
C LEU A 56 13.35 2.16 -11.64
N LEU A 57 12.31 2.23 -10.82
CA LEU A 57 12.03 3.35 -9.93
C LEU A 57 11.49 2.82 -8.60
N PRO A 58 11.53 3.63 -7.51
CA PRO A 58 10.87 3.30 -6.25
C PRO A 58 9.39 3.04 -6.48
N GLY A 59 8.82 2.11 -5.71
CA GLY A 59 7.38 1.87 -5.74
C GLY A 59 6.58 3.10 -5.34
N PHE A 60 5.42 3.29 -5.95
CA PHE A 60 4.53 4.42 -5.66
C PHE A 60 4.02 4.39 -4.23
N ILE A 61 3.77 5.58 -3.68
CA ILE A 61 3.14 5.78 -2.38
C ILE A 61 1.76 6.39 -2.60
N ASN A 62 0.71 5.66 -2.25
CA ASN A 62 -0.65 6.18 -2.24
C ASN A 62 -0.89 6.88 -0.89
N THR A 63 -0.91 8.20 -0.91
CA THR A 63 -0.99 9.01 0.32
C THR A 63 -2.42 9.23 0.83
N HIS A 64 -3.44 8.75 0.11
CA HIS A 64 -4.84 8.85 0.52
C HIS A 64 -5.65 7.70 -0.10
N ALA A 65 -6.20 6.83 0.74
CA ALA A 65 -7.07 5.75 0.32
C ALA A 65 -8.15 5.41 1.36
N HIS A 66 -9.17 4.72 0.87
CA HIS A 66 -10.20 4.03 1.64
C HIS A 66 -10.32 2.62 1.05
N ILE A 67 -9.31 1.77 1.33
CA ILE A 67 -9.14 0.48 0.62
C ILE A 67 -10.30 -0.49 0.81
N GLY A 68 -11.05 -0.36 1.92
CA GLY A 68 -12.29 -1.08 2.14
C GLY A 68 -13.43 -0.70 1.21
N MET A 69 -13.36 0.47 0.53
CA MET A 69 -14.42 0.96 -0.35
C MET A 69 -14.42 0.35 -1.76
N SER A 70 -13.49 -0.52 -2.10
CA SER A 70 -13.49 -1.14 -3.44
C SER A 70 -14.76 -1.95 -3.74
N ILE A 71 -15.52 -2.34 -2.72
CA ILE A 71 -16.82 -2.98 -2.84
C ILE A 71 -17.88 -2.07 -3.49
N PHE A 72 -17.70 -0.74 -3.43
CA PHE A 72 -18.63 0.24 -4.00
C PHE A 72 -18.28 0.66 -5.44
N ARG A 73 -17.29 0.02 -6.04
CA ARG A 73 -16.84 0.38 -7.39
C ARG A 73 -18.00 0.31 -8.39
N GLU A 74 -18.09 1.34 -9.25
CA GLU A 74 -19.10 1.49 -10.31
C GLU A 74 -20.56 1.62 -9.82
N SER A 75 -20.81 1.65 -8.51
CA SER A 75 -22.18 1.67 -8.01
C SER A 75 -22.82 3.06 -8.01
N VAL A 76 -22.05 4.15 -8.27
CA VAL A 76 -22.57 5.50 -8.04
C VAL A 76 -21.88 6.57 -8.88
N ASP A 77 -22.48 6.96 -10.00
CA ASP A 77 -22.05 8.12 -10.78
C ASP A 77 -23.12 9.23 -10.76
N GLY A 78 -22.69 10.50 -10.88
CA GLY A 78 -23.56 11.64 -11.16
C GLY A 78 -24.21 12.31 -9.94
N TYR A 79 -23.73 12.02 -8.72
CA TYR A 79 -24.22 12.62 -7.48
C TYR A 79 -23.29 13.74 -6.98
N THR A 80 -23.83 14.68 -6.19
CA THR A 80 -22.99 15.52 -5.36
C THR A 80 -22.32 14.68 -4.27
N THR A 81 -21.19 15.11 -3.69
CA THR A 81 -20.53 14.36 -2.62
C THR A 81 -21.47 14.09 -1.44
N GLN A 82 -22.32 15.07 -1.09
CA GLN A 82 -23.26 14.93 0.01
C GLN A 82 -24.33 13.88 -0.28
N ASP A 83 -24.99 13.97 -1.45
CA ASP A 83 -26.03 13.02 -1.84
C ASP A 83 -25.46 11.62 -2.02
N TRP A 84 -24.25 11.54 -2.59
CA TRP A 84 -23.52 10.28 -2.72
C TRP A 84 -23.31 9.60 -1.37
N LEU A 85 -22.80 10.33 -0.37
CA LEU A 85 -22.58 9.78 0.97
C LEU A 85 -23.90 9.36 1.62
N THR A 86 -24.89 10.28 1.70
CA THR A 86 -26.10 10.07 2.50
C THR A 86 -27.08 9.08 1.89
N GLU A 87 -27.20 9.06 0.56
CA GLU A 87 -28.22 8.26 -0.12
C GLU A 87 -27.69 6.92 -0.65
N LYS A 88 -26.37 6.85 -0.93
CA LYS A 88 -25.80 5.68 -1.61
C LYS A 88 -24.79 4.91 -0.74
N ILE A 89 -23.85 5.61 -0.11
CA ILE A 89 -22.76 4.94 0.60
C ILE A 89 -23.19 4.52 2.00
N TRP A 90 -23.56 5.45 2.88
CA TRP A 90 -23.86 5.15 4.27
C TRP A 90 -24.95 4.08 4.47
N PRO A 91 -26.07 4.04 3.69
CA PRO A 91 -27.07 2.99 3.84
C PRO A 91 -26.57 1.57 3.51
N ILE A 92 -25.47 1.47 2.74
CA ILE A 92 -24.80 0.20 2.44
C ILE A 92 -23.70 -0.07 3.44
N GLU A 93 -22.89 0.94 3.79
CA GLU A 93 -21.82 0.83 4.79
C GLU A 93 -22.33 0.28 6.13
N ASP A 94 -23.50 0.72 6.58
CA ASP A 94 -24.14 0.24 7.80
C ASP A 94 -24.44 -1.27 7.82
N LYS A 95 -24.40 -1.90 6.65
CA LYS A 95 -24.67 -3.35 6.48
C LYS A 95 -23.40 -4.16 6.24
N LEU A 96 -22.27 -3.50 6.03
CA LEU A 96 -21.01 -4.19 5.77
C LEU A 96 -20.52 -4.94 7.01
N THR A 97 -20.01 -6.12 6.76
CA THR A 97 -19.38 -6.95 7.78
C THR A 97 -17.86 -6.77 7.81
N PRO A 98 -17.20 -7.14 8.91
CA PRO A 98 -15.73 -7.20 8.96
C PRO A 98 -15.10 -8.03 7.82
N ASP A 99 -15.77 -9.11 7.40
CA ASP A 99 -15.31 -9.98 6.31
C ASP A 99 -15.40 -9.31 4.93
N ASP A 100 -16.45 -8.51 4.69
CA ASP A 100 -16.59 -7.71 3.47
C ASP A 100 -15.44 -6.69 3.37
N ILE A 101 -15.12 -6.01 4.46
CA ILE A 101 -14.02 -5.05 4.52
C ILE A 101 -12.66 -5.74 4.33
N TYR A 102 -12.44 -6.91 4.93
CA TYR A 102 -11.23 -7.68 4.71
C TYR A 102 -11.05 -8.02 3.22
N LYS A 103 -12.07 -8.56 2.57
CA LYS A 103 -12.01 -9.00 1.17
C LYS A 103 -11.82 -7.84 0.20
N SER A 104 -12.57 -6.75 0.38
CA SER A 104 -12.43 -5.55 -0.45
C SER A 104 -11.07 -4.87 -0.27
N SER A 105 -10.57 -4.80 0.96
CA SER A 105 -9.22 -4.29 1.26
C SER A 105 -8.13 -5.15 0.61
N LEU A 106 -8.27 -6.47 0.67
CA LEU A 106 -7.31 -7.38 0.03
C LEU A 106 -7.30 -7.21 -1.49
N LEU A 107 -8.47 -7.03 -2.12
CA LEU A 107 -8.57 -6.72 -3.55
C LEU A 107 -7.83 -5.42 -3.89
N SER A 108 -8.07 -4.35 -3.14
CA SER A 108 -7.38 -3.07 -3.32
C SER A 108 -5.86 -3.20 -3.17
N CYS A 109 -5.38 -3.96 -2.18
CA CYS A 109 -3.95 -4.23 -2.00
C CYS A 109 -3.35 -4.95 -3.21
N ILE A 110 -4.04 -5.97 -3.75
CA ILE A 110 -3.60 -6.72 -4.94
C ILE A 110 -3.49 -5.78 -6.15
N GLU A 111 -4.48 -4.92 -6.37
CA GLU A 111 -4.47 -3.96 -7.48
C GLU A 111 -3.33 -2.95 -7.34
N MET A 112 -3.12 -2.40 -6.14
CA MET A 112 -2.02 -1.49 -5.85
C MET A 112 -0.67 -2.14 -6.13
N ILE A 113 -0.43 -3.37 -5.67
CA ILE A 113 0.82 -4.10 -5.92
C ILE A 113 1.02 -4.32 -7.42
N LYS A 114 -0.02 -4.73 -8.15
CA LYS A 114 0.04 -4.96 -9.60
C LYS A 114 0.31 -3.69 -10.41
N THR A 115 -0.02 -2.53 -9.88
CA THR A 115 0.21 -1.22 -10.53
C THR A 115 1.45 -0.49 -10.00
N GLY A 116 2.24 -1.14 -9.11
CA GLY A 116 3.51 -0.63 -8.63
C GLY A 116 3.42 0.21 -7.35
N THR A 117 2.27 0.28 -6.70
CA THR A 117 2.13 0.92 -5.38
C THR A 117 2.63 -0.04 -4.31
N THR A 118 3.53 0.44 -3.44
CA THR A 118 4.16 -0.36 -2.38
C THR A 118 3.84 0.11 -0.97
N THR A 119 3.25 1.29 -0.85
CA THR A 119 2.87 1.89 0.44
C THR A 119 1.55 2.63 0.27
N VAL A 120 0.66 2.51 1.25
CA VAL A 120 -0.64 3.19 1.24
C VAL A 120 -0.89 3.85 2.59
N ASN A 121 -1.48 5.05 2.58
CA ASN A 121 -2.08 5.68 3.75
C ASN A 121 -3.58 5.48 3.67
N ASP A 122 -4.14 4.72 4.60
CA ASP A 122 -5.55 4.32 4.60
C ASP A 122 -6.29 4.67 5.89
N GLN A 123 -7.56 4.93 5.74
CA GLN A 123 -8.49 5.23 6.81
C GLN A 123 -9.86 4.67 6.47
N TYR A 124 -10.37 3.72 7.27
CA TYR A 124 -11.72 3.21 7.08
C TYR A 124 -12.26 2.50 8.33
N PHE A 125 -13.47 1.91 8.23
CA PHE A 125 -14.09 1.10 9.27
C PHE A 125 -13.43 -0.28 9.40
N PHE A 126 -13.57 -0.93 10.55
CA PHE A 126 -13.00 -2.24 10.84
C PHE A 126 -11.48 -2.30 10.61
N PRO A 127 -10.70 -1.43 11.27
CA PRO A 127 -9.26 -1.30 11.00
C PRO A 127 -8.47 -2.59 11.25
N ASP A 128 -8.93 -3.46 12.16
CA ASP A 128 -8.30 -4.77 12.38
C ASP A 128 -8.38 -5.68 11.15
N ASN A 129 -9.49 -5.64 10.42
CA ASN A 129 -9.68 -6.43 9.20
C ASN A 129 -8.87 -5.87 8.03
N ILE A 130 -8.76 -4.55 7.96
CA ILE A 130 -7.85 -3.88 7.01
C ILE A 130 -6.40 -4.24 7.32
N ALA A 131 -5.99 -4.15 8.60
CA ALA A 131 -4.63 -4.54 9.00
C ALA A 131 -4.31 -5.98 8.61
N GLN A 132 -5.25 -6.91 8.77
CA GLN A 132 -5.06 -8.29 8.37
C GLN A 132 -4.93 -8.45 6.84
N ALA A 133 -5.69 -7.69 6.04
CA ALA A 133 -5.55 -7.68 4.58
C ALA A 133 -4.17 -7.12 4.15
N VAL A 134 -3.72 -6.05 4.79
CA VAL A 134 -2.39 -5.46 4.59
C VAL A 134 -1.29 -6.47 4.91
N ILE A 135 -1.34 -7.11 6.08
CA ILE A 135 -0.36 -8.14 6.49
C ILE A 135 -0.32 -9.28 5.47
N ASN A 136 -1.48 -9.79 5.07
CA ASN A 136 -1.56 -10.92 4.15
C ASN A 136 -1.10 -10.57 2.72
N SER A 137 -1.26 -9.31 2.30
CA SER A 137 -0.80 -8.84 0.99
C SER A 137 0.69 -8.49 0.95
N GLY A 138 1.28 -8.12 2.09
CA GLY A 138 2.67 -7.68 2.22
C GLY A 138 2.92 -6.23 1.78
N ILE A 139 1.87 -5.44 1.46
CA ILE A 139 2.01 -4.00 1.19
C ILE A 139 2.29 -3.25 2.50
N ARG A 140 3.05 -2.16 2.46
CA ARG A 140 3.20 -1.27 3.63
C ARG A 140 1.99 -0.37 3.77
N CYS A 141 1.54 -0.13 4.99
CA CYS A 141 0.39 0.74 5.26
C CYS A 141 0.63 1.62 6.49
N GLU A 142 0.31 2.89 6.34
CA GLU A 142 -0.03 3.78 7.44
C GLU A 142 -1.55 3.69 7.62
N LEU A 143 -1.99 3.03 8.68
CA LEU A 143 -3.42 2.79 8.91
C LEU A 143 -3.92 3.61 10.09
N THR A 144 -4.95 4.41 9.83
CA THR A 144 -5.55 5.27 10.84
C THR A 144 -6.95 4.81 11.22
N ARG A 145 -7.35 5.15 12.44
CA ARG A 145 -8.71 4.96 12.96
C ARG A 145 -9.42 6.31 12.95
N THR A 146 -10.52 6.40 12.23
CA THR A 146 -11.33 7.62 12.20
C THR A 146 -11.96 7.91 13.55
N ILE A 147 -11.87 9.16 13.98
CA ILE A 147 -12.59 9.71 15.12
C ILE A 147 -13.51 10.82 14.60
N MET A 148 -14.82 10.63 14.72
CA MET A 148 -15.85 11.59 14.31
C MET A 148 -16.85 11.78 15.44
N ASP A 149 -17.39 13.00 15.59
CA ASP A 149 -18.37 13.35 16.63
C ASP A 149 -19.65 12.50 16.56
N ALA A 150 -20.04 12.08 15.34
CA ALA A 150 -21.23 11.28 15.11
C ALA A 150 -21.07 9.80 15.53
N SER A 151 -19.89 9.34 15.95
CA SER A 151 -19.59 7.91 16.10
C SER A 151 -19.44 7.42 17.55
N GLY A 152 -20.00 8.11 18.53
CA GLY A 152 -19.98 7.72 19.95
C GLY A 152 -19.06 8.59 20.82
N SER A 153 -18.75 8.11 22.04
CA SER A 153 -17.91 8.85 22.99
C SER A 153 -16.47 9.00 22.49
N LEU A 154 -15.92 10.20 22.58
CA LEU A 154 -14.53 10.51 22.23
C LEU A 154 -13.55 9.64 23.02
N ASP A 155 -13.78 9.46 24.31
CA ASP A 155 -12.89 8.68 25.18
C ASP A 155 -12.84 7.20 24.77
N GLU A 156 -13.98 6.62 24.37
CA GLU A 156 -14.03 5.25 23.85
C GLU A 156 -13.25 5.12 22.54
N ARG A 157 -13.39 6.08 21.62
CA ARG A 157 -12.66 6.10 20.34
C ARG A 157 -11.17 6.28 20.51
N LEU A 158 -10.74 7.14 21.44
CA LEU A 158 -9.33 7.29 21.78
C LEU A 158 -8.75 6.00 22.33
N LYS A 159 -9.47 5.33 23.22
CA LYS A 159 -9.04 4.05 23.78
C LYS A 159 -8.96 2.93 22.72
N GLU A 160 -9.91 2.89 21.79
CA GLU A 160 -9.85 1.97 20.63
C GLU A 160 -8.59 2.24 19.78
N LEU A 161 -8.31 3.52 19.50
CA LEU A 161 -7.11 3.91 18.73
C LEU A 161 -5.81 3.54 19.46
N GLU A 162 -5.71 3.80 20.76
CA GLU A 162 -4.56 3.40 21.58
C GLU A 162 -4.33 1.89 21.53
N ASN A 163 -5.39 1.10 21.72
CA ASN A 163 -5.32 -0.35 21.64
C ASN A 163 -4.88 -0.84 20.24
N PHE A 164 -5.38 -0.20 19.19
CA PHE A 164 -5.02 -0.51 17.82
C PHE A 164 -3.53 -0.22 17.56
N ILE A 165 -3.02 0.94 18.00
CA ILE A 165 -1.61 1.30 17.90
C ILE A 165 -0.75 0.27 18.65
N ILE A 166 -1.08 -0.07 19.89
CA ILE A 166 -0.35 -1.06 20.69
C ILE A 166 -0.32 -2.42 19.97
N LYS A 167 -1.41 -2.79 19.31
CA LYS A 167 -1.53 -4.08 18.63
C LYS A 167 -0.68 -4.19 17.36
N TYR A 168 -0.62 -3.13 16.56
CA TYR A 168 -0.06 -3.19 15.20
C TYR A 168 1.21 -2.39 14.96
N ASN A 169 1.45 -1.30 15.70
CA ASN A 169 2.56 -0.40 15.40
C ASN A 169 3.92 -1.10 15.47
N ASN A 170 4.71 -1.02 14.39
CA ASN A 170 6.05 -1.59 14.26
C ASN A 170 6.15 -3.11 14.53
N LYS A 171 5.09 -3.88 14.31
CA LYS A 171 5.10 -5.33 14.55
C LYS A 171 5.07 -6.18 13.28
N TYR A 172 4.82 -5.58 12.11
CA TYR A 172 4.65 -6.28 10.83
C TYR A 172 5.35 -5.52 9.69
#